data_015853fc7d0ef3c4d6102b017fc1819a
#
_entry.id   015853fc7d0ef3c4d6102b017fc1819a
#
_cell.length_a   1.000
_cell.length_b   1.000
_cell.length_c   1.000
_cell.angle_alpha   90.00
_cell.angle_beta   90.00
_cell.angle_gamma   90.00
#
_symmetry.space_group_name_H-M   'P 1'
#
loop_
_entity.id
_entity.type
_entity.pdbx_description
1 polymer ?
#
loop_
_entity_poly.entity_id
_entity_poly.type
_entity_poly.pdbx_seq_one_letter_code
_entity_poly.pdbx_strand_id
1 'polypeptide(L)'
;MRSYPLYLECALRLSRLFAIFFPSKSLRAKVRSLPFVLAHRTFCRFQKNTIQADIFISLGEACKPALHLRNYGLRKLSSPLDWMMCYDLDEAYRCFEVGFSDFFEKCYEESQKSAKERWVVSTSNAGMVSIHAFPKSIPLNQYLPTFRKTMQRRFDRLKSKILACDCVAFVCGRTNSIEELADFGKKISKLFERESKTRERERESKPRIIIINIRHKENIPKNQITKEVLDFGENLQVVEFICNDTSINEKKYFLGNTLAWHTVMLNLRLS
;
A
#
# COMPACT_ATOMS: atom_id res chain seq x y z
N MET A 1 -19.68 9.60 -15.57
CA MET A 1 -18.22 9.83 -15.63
C MET A 1 -17.52 8.49 -15.80
N ARG A 2 -16.49 8.38 -16.65
CA ARG A 2 -15.75 7.12 -16.86
C ARG A 2 -14.82 6.85 -15.69
N SER A 3 -14.73 5.57 -15.29
CA SER A 3 -13.85 5.15 -14.20
C SER A 3 -12.35 5.16 -14.55
N TYR A 4 -12.04 5.07 -15.86
CA TYR A 4 -10.68 5.08 -16.41
C TYR A 4 -10.69 5.74 -17.80
N PRO A 5 -9.52 6.11 -18.36
CA PRO A 5 -9.41 6.45 -19.77
C PRO A 5 -9.98 5.33 -20.66
N LEU A 6 -10.59 5.69 -21.80
CA LEU A 6 -11.32 4.76 -22.66
C LEU A 6 -10.48 3.53 -23.08
N TYR A 7 -9.22 3.76 -23.45
CA TYR A 7 -8.30 2.68 -23.84
C TYR A 7 -8.10 1.66 -22.73
N LEU A 8 -8.00 2.12 -21.47
CA LEU A 8 -7.81 1.24 -20.33
C LEU A 8 -9.11 0.51 -19.96
N GLU A 9 -10.27 1.15 -20.07
CA GLU A 9 -11.56 0.48 -19.88
C GLU A 9 -11.79 -0.65 -20.88
N CYS A 10 -11.51 -0.40 -22.17
CA CYS A 10 -11.61 -1.43 -23.22
C CYS A 10 -10.65 -2.60 -22.93
N ALA A 11 -9.39 -2.32 -22.65
CA ALA A 11 -8.40 -3.34 -22.32
C ALA A 11 -8.77 -4.16 -21.07
N LEU A 12 -9.34 -3.51 -20.03
CA LEU A 12 -9.83 -4.20 -18.83
C LEU A 12 -11.04 -5.10 -19.10
N ARG A 13 -11.94 -4.70 -19.99
CA ARG A 13 -13.07 -5.58 -20.42
C ARG A 13 -12.54 -6.81 -21.11
N LEU A 14 -11.65 -6.65 -22.09
CA LEU A 14 -11.03 -7.76 -22.81
C LEU A 14 -10.26 -8.69 -21.86
N SER A 15 -9.42 -8.17 -20.97
CA SER A 15 -8.66 -8.98 -20.01
C SER A 15 -9.54 -9.80 -19.08
N ARG A 16 -10.73 -9.29 -18.71
CA ARG A 16 -11.70 -10.04 -17.89
C ARG A 16 -12.30 -11.20 -18.65
N LEU A 17 -12.63 -11.03 -19.93
CA LEU A 17 -13.11 -12.10 -20.81
C LEU A 17 -12.03 -13.17 -20.97
N PHE A 18 -10.80 -12.78 -21.30
CA PHE A 18 -9.70 -13.72 -21.41
C PHE A 18 -9.36 -14.44 -20.10
N ALA A 19 -9.52 -13.77 -18.96
CA ALA A 19 -9.22 -14.38 -17.66
C ALA A 19 -10.10 -15.61 -17.35
N ILE A 20 -11.26 -15.77 -17.98
CA ILE A 20 -12.16 -16.91 -17.75
C ILE A 20 -11.50 -18.23 -18.18
N PHE A 21 -10.67 -18.20 -19.24
CA PHE A 21 -10.01 -19.39 -19.77
C PHE A 21 -8.87 -19.94 -18.89
N PHE A 22 -8.48 -19.23 -17.83
CA PHE A 22 -7.39 -19.67 -16.96
C PHE A 22 -7.94 -20.36 -15.71
N PRO A 23 -7.53 -21.60 -15.39
CA PRO A 23 -8.05 -22.36 -14.24
C PRO A 23 -7.58 -21.77 -12.90
N SER A 24 -6.36 -21.27 -12.82
CA SER A 24 -5.77 -20.76 -11.58
C SER A 24 -6.28 -19.35 -11.21
N LYS A 25 -6.73 -19.19 -9.96
CA LYS A 25 -7.10 -17.85 -9.40
C LYS A 25 -5.95 -16.85 -9.50
N SER A 26 -4.72 -17.29 -9.27
CA SER A 26 -3.52 -16.45 -9.35
C SER A 26 -3.28 -15.97 -10.79
N LEU A 27 -3.38 -16.87 -11.77
CA LEU A 27 -3.19 -16.53 -13.18
C LEU A 27 -4.28 -15.59 -13.68
N ARG A 28 -5.55 -15.84 -13.31
CA ARG A 28 -6.66 -14.92 -13.59
C ARG A 28 -6.41 -13.51 -13.04
N ALA A 29 -5.87 -13.41 -11.81
CA ALA A 29 -5.54 -12.11 -11.24
C ALA A 29 -4.43 -11.39 -12.03
N LYS A 30 -3.39 -12.10 -12.47
CA LYS A 30 -2.32 -11.55 -13.32
C LYS A 30 -2.86 -11.05 -14.66
N VAL A 31 -3.69 -11.85 -15.34
CA VAL A 31 -4.31 -11.47 -16.62
C VAL A 31 -5.17 -10.21 -16.45
N ARG A 32 -5.96 -10.11 -15.37
CA ARG A 32 -6.79 -8.92 -15.10
C ARG A 32 -5.98 -7.66 -14.76
N SER A 33 -4.77 -7.79 -14.23
CA SER A 33 -3.90 -6.65 -13.94
C SER A 33 -3.03 -6.23 -15.14
N LEU A 34 -2.89 -7.08 -16.14
CA LEU A 34 -2.04 -6.83 -17.32
C LEU A 34 -2.29 -5.48 -18.00
N PRO A 35 -3.55 -5.03 -18.24
CA PRO A 35 -3.81 -3.71 -18.83
C PRO A 35 -3.24 -2.55 -18.00
N PHE A 36 -3.29 -2.63 -16.67
CA PHE A 36 -2.71 -1.60 -15.80
C PHE A 36 -1.18 -1.57 -15.90
N VAL A 37 -0.54 -2.75 -15.92
CA VAL A 37 0.92 -2.87 -16.04
C VAL A 37 1.38 -2.34 -17.40
N LEU A 38 0.68 -2.67 -18.48
CA LEU A 38 0.99 -2.17 -19.82
C LEU A 38 0.79 -0.66 -19.92
N ALA A 39 -0.35 -0.14 -19.43
CA ALA A 39 -0.60 1.29 -19.38
C ALA A 39 0.50 2.02 -18.59
N HIS A 40 0.89 1.49 -17.43
CA HIS A 40 1.97 2.05 -16.64
C HIS A 40 3.30 2.08 -17.42
N ARG A 41 3.74 0.95 -17.97
CA ARG A 41 4.99 0.85 -18.74
C ARG A 41 5.03 1.78 -19.97
N THR A 42 3.87 1.98 -20.60
CA THR A 42 3.76 2.85 -21.77
C THR A 42 3.74 4.32 -21.40
N PHE A 43 2.93 4.70 -20.43
CA PHE A 43 2.63 6.11 -20.16
C PHE A 43 3.45 6.75 -19.04
N CYS A 44 4.01 5.97 -18.09
CA CYS A 44 4.85 6.55 -17.03
C CYS A 44 6.10 7.28 -17.58
N ARG A 45 6.64 6.80 -18.72
CA ARG A 45 7.81 7.43 -19.36
C ARG A 45 7.53 8.81 -19.96
N PHE A 46 6.26 9.17 -20.19
CA PHE A 46 5.84 10.49 -20.66
C PHE A 46 5.48 11.45 -19.53
N GLN A 47 5.44 10.95 -18.27
CA GLN A 47 5.22 11.81 -17.11
C GLN A 47 6.48 12.57 -16.75
N LYS A 48 6.36 13.90 -16.62
CA LYS A 48 7.42 14.74 -16.09
C LYS A 48 7.45 14.62 -14.56
N ASN A 49 8.64 14.68 -13.97
CA ASN A 49 8.83 14.65 -12.51
C ASN A 49 8.22 13.41 -11.83
N THR A 50 8.49 12.22 -12.38
CA THR A 50 8.11 10.95 -11.75
C THR A 50 8.85 10.76 -10.43
N ILE A 51 8.16 10.16 -9.46
CA ILE A 51 8.75 9.74 -8.18
C ILE A 51 9.39 8.37 -8.40
N GLN A 52 10.71 8.31 -8.23
CA GLN A 52 11.47 7.07 -8.38
C GLN A 52 11.82 6.48 -7.02
N ALA A 53 11.67 5.17 -6.89
CA ALA A 53 12.07 4.43 -5.69
C ALA A 53 12.38 2.96 -6.05
N ASP A 54 13.25 2.32 -5.28
CA ASP A 54 13.60 0.90 -5.45
C ASP A 54 12.46 -0.02 -5.01
N ILE A 55 11.65 0.47 -4.06
CA ILE A 55 10.50 -0.24 -3.55
C ILE A 55 9.37 0.72 -3.14
N PHE A 56 8.13 0.34 -3.47
CA PHE A 56 6.92 0.98 -2.98
C PHE A 56 6.23 0.08 -1.96
N ILE A 57 5.95 0.61 -0.77
CA ILE A 57 5.35 -0.08 0.36
C ILE A 57 4.01 0.58 0.68
N SER A 58 2.96 -0.21 0.83
CA SER A 58 1.67 0.30 1.29
C SER A 58 1.71 0.61 2.79
N LEU A 59 1.32 1.82 3.15
CA LEU A 59 1.14 2.33 4.52
C LEU A 59 -0.29 2.85 4.70
N GLY A 60 -1.25 2.18 4.08
CA GLY A 60 -2.62 2.67 4.06
C GLY A 60 -3.37 2.33 5.34
N GLU A 61 -4.30 3.21 5.70
CA GLU A 61 -5.40 3.01 6.65
C GLU A 61 -6.49 2.07 6.07
N ALA A 62 -6.30 1.64 4.82
CA ALA A 62 -7.20 0.78 4.05
C ALA A 62 -6.45 0.01 2.95
N CYS A 63 -7.17 -0.88 2.27
CA CYS A 63 -6.62 -1.75 1.22
C CYS A 63 -6.24 -1.03 -0.08
N LYS A 64 -6.70 0.22 -0.29
CA LYS A 64 -6.54 0.96 -1.57
C LYS A 64 -5.10 1.07 -2.05
N PRO A 65 -4.13 1.57 -1.27
CA PRO A 65 -2.75 1.71 -1.73
C PRO A 65 -2.14 0.38 -2.16
N ALA A 66 -2.30 -0.68 -1.35
CA ALA A 66 -1.79 -2.01 -1.66
C ALA A 66 -2.39 -2.59 -2.95
N LEU A 67 -3.69 -2.35 -3.16
CA LEU A 67 -4.43 -2.81 -4.33
C LEU A 67 -3.94 -2.12 -5.61
N HIS A 68 -3.82 -0.78 -5.59
CA HIS A 68 -3.36 -0.02 -6.75
C HIS A 68 -1.91 -0.33 -7.08
N LEU A 69 -1.00 -0.32 -6.10
CA LEU A 69 0.40 -0.72 -6.28
C LEU A 69 0.51 -2.13 -6.90
N ARG A 70 -0.30 -3.10 -6.44
CA ARG A 70 -0.34 -4.45 -7.00
C ARG A 70 -0.81 -4.45 -8.45
N ASN A 71 -1.91 -3.76 -8.75
CA ASN A 71 -2.49 -3.75 -10.09
C ASN A 71 -1.53 -3.16 -11.13
N TYR A 72 -0.79 -2.12 -10.77
CA TYR A 72 0.18 -1.46 -11.65
C TYR A 72 1.57 -2.13 -11.66
N GLY A 73 1.76 -3.22 -10.92
CA GLY A 73 3.02 -3.97 -10.87
C GLY A 73 4.14 -3.27 -10.08
N LEU A 74 3.79 -2.25 -9.29
CA LEU A 74 4.71 -1.48 -8.46
C LEU A 74 4.98 -2.17 -7.11
N ARG A 75 4.06 -3.01 -6.61
CA ARG A 75 4.25 -3.78 -5.38
C ARG A 75 5.08 -5.02 -5.64
N LYS A 76 6.36 -4.98 -5.31
CA LYS A 76 7.30 -6.11 -5.49
C LYS A 76 7.22 -7.13 -4.36
N LEU A 77 6.95 -6.69 -3.13
CA LEU A 77 6.81 -7.53 -1.94
C LEU A 77 5.47 -7.28 -1.26
N SER A 78 5.00 -8.28 -0.53
CA SER A 78 3.84 -8.11 0.35
C SER A 78 4.31 -7.63 1.71
N SER A 79 3.77 -6.51 2.17
CA SER A 79 3.92 -6.01 3.53
C SER A 79 2.90 -6.65 4.47
N PRO A 80 3.19 -6.81 5.77
CA PRO A 80 2.17 -7.17 6.75
C PRO A 80 0.99 -6.20 6.79
N LEU A 81 1.22 -4.91 6.54
CA LEU A 81 0.21 -3.84 6.56
C LEU A 81 -0.65 -3.73 5.30
N ASP A 82 -0.34 -4.45 4.22
CA ASP A 82 -1.01 -4.30 2.91
C ASP A 82 -2.56 -4.32 2.95
N TRP A 83 -3.13 -5.12 3.83
CA TRP A 83 -4.58 -5.37 3.91
C TRP A 83 -5.16 -5.09 5.29
N MET A 84 -4.42 -4.34 6.10
CA MET A 84 -4.88 -3.89 7.42
C MET A 84 -5.57 -2.54 7.31
N MET A 85 -6.50 -2.29 8.22
CA MET A 85 -7.33 -1.09 8.26
C MET A 85 -7.33 -0.50 9.67
N CYS A 86 -7.77 0.76 9.79
CA CYS A 86 -8.06 1.42 11.06
C CYS A 86 -6.88 1.53 12.03
N TYR A 87 -5.66 1.72 11.53
CA TYR A 87 -4.47 1.96 12.37
C TYR A 87 -3.86 3.33 12.06
N ASP A 88 -3.30 3.96 13.07
CA ASP A 88 -2.60 5.24 12.93
C ASP A 88 -1.12 5.07 12.55
N LEU A 89 -0.40 6.19 12.43
CA LEU A 89 1.02 6.18 12.07
C LEU A 89 1.91 5.68 13.21
N ASP A 90 1.52 5.92 14.47
CA ASP A 90 2.30 5.48 15.62
C ASP A 90 2.21 3.96 15.79
N GLU A 91 1.04 3.36 15.58
CA GLU A 91 0.90 1.90 15.56
C GLU A 91 1.65 1.28 14.37
N ALA A 92 1.61 1.92 13.20
CA ALA A 92 2.41 1.48 12.07
C ALA A 92 3.91 1.49 12.41
N TYR A 93 4.41 2.58 13.00
CA TYR A 93 5.80 2.71 13.44
C TYR A 93 6.15 1.64 14.49
N ARG A 94 5.31 1.48 15.51
CA ARG A 94 5.49 0.46 16.55
C ARG A 94 5.64 -0.93 15.95
N CYS A 95 4.79 -1.30 14.99
CA CYS A 95 4.90 -2.59 14.28
C CYS A 95 6.27 -2.77 13.62
N PHE A 96 6.80 -1.74 12.96
CA PHE A 96 8.14 -1.79 12.38
C PHE A 96 9.23 -1.90 13.45
N GLU A 97 9.12 -1.14 14.54
CA GLU A 97 10.08 -1.09 15.63
C GLU A 97 10.23 -2.43 16.36
N VAL A 98 9.10 -3.08 16.69
CA VAL A 98 9.10 -4.42 17.33
C VAL A 98 9.23 -5.56 16.33
N GLY A 99 9.41 -5.26 15.04
CA GLY A 99 9.57 -6.27 14.00
C GLY A 99 8.35 -7.16 13.78
N PHE A 100 7.13 -6.67 14.03
CA PHE A 100 5.87 -7.41 13.93
C PHE A 100 5.79 -8.65 14.87
N SER A 101 6.61 -8.72 15.92
CA SER A 101 6.68 -9.88 16.81
C SER A 101 5.39 -10.14 17.56
N ASP A 102 4.67 -9.09 17.98
CA ASP A 102 3.40 -9.13 18.72
C ASP A 102 2.17 -8.86 17.82
N PHE A 103 2.34 -8.92 16.50
CA PHE A 103 1.31 -8.59 15.52
C PHE A 103 0.05 -9.45 15.71
N PHE A 104 -1.09 -8.82 16.00
CA PHE A 104 -2.34 -9.48 16.35
C PHE A 104 -2.22 -10.42 17.57
N GLU A 105 -1.37 -10.11 18.53
CA GLU A 105 -1.24 -10.95 19.76
C GLU A 105 -2.52 -10.93 20.58
N LYS A 106 -3.06 -9.73 20.83
CA LYS A 106 -4.35 -9.54 21.49
C LYS A 106 -5.37 -9.09 20.45
N CYS A 107 -6.19 -10.02 19.99
CA CYS A 107 -7.21 -9.76 18.98
C CYS A 107 -8.48 -10.55 19.24
N TYR A 108 -9.58 -10.09 18.65
CA TYR A 108 -10.90 -10.70 18.78
C TYR A 108 -11.68 -10.63 17.46
N GLU A 109 -12.67 -11.51 17.32
CA GLU A 109 -13.60 -11.52 16.20
C GLU A 109 -14.69 -10.47 16.43
N GLU A 110 -14.91 -9.61 15.41
CA GLU A 110 -16.00 -8.65 15.40
C GLU A 110 -17.32 -9.36 15.07
N SER A 111 -18.11 -9.70 16.08
CA SER A 111 -19.34 -10.49 15.93
C SER A 111 -20.40 -9.80 15.06
N GLN A 112 -20.43 -8.47 15.03
CA GLN A 112 -21.40 -7.67 14.26
C GLN A 112 -20.97 -7.40 12.81
N LYS A 113 -19.70 -7.66 12.45
CA LYS A 113 -19.16 -7.40 11.13
C LYS A 113 -18.84 -8.72 10.44
N SER A 114 -19.37 -8.93 9.26
CA SER A 114 -19.17 -10.15 8.48
C SER A 114 -18.71 -9.85 7.07
N ALA A 115 -17.51 -10.30 6.73
CA ALA A 115 -17.14 -10.55 5.34
C ALA A 115 -17.56 -11.99 4.95
N LYS A 116 -17.92 -12.22 3.68
CA LYS A 116 -18.53 -13.49 3.22
C LYS A 116 -17.83 -14.74 3.74
N GLU A 117 -16.53 -14.88 3.48
CA GLU A 117 -15.74 -16.10 3.79
C GLU A 117 -14.65 -15.85 4.82
N ARG A 118 -14.61 -14.65 5.43
CA ARG A 118 -13.54 -14.21 6.33
C ARG A 118 -14.14 -13.64 7.61
N TRP A 119 -13.47 -13.90 8.73
CA TRP A 119 -13.74 -13.18 9.96
C TRP A 119 -13.19 -11.76 9.86
N VAL A 120 -13.91 -10.82 10.43
CA VAL A 120 -13.38 -9.49 10.74
C VAL A 120 -12.71 -9.59 12.09
N VAL A 121 -11.41 -9.36 12.16
CA VAL A 121 -10.61 -9.50 13.37
C VAL A 121 -9.95 -8.18 13.68
N SER A 122 -10.14 -7.70 14.91
CA SER A 122 -9.59 -6.44 15.40
C SER A 122 -8.57 -6.69 16.51
N THR A 123 -7.53 -5.84 16.58
CA THR A 123 -6.61 -5.83 17.71
C THR A 123 -7.20 -5.06 18.88
N SER A 124 -6.93 -5.50 20.11
CA SER A 124 -7.50 -4.89 21.32
C SER A 124 -6.89 -3.54 21.65
N ASN A 125 -5.62 -3.30 21.31
CA ASN A 125 -4.87 -2.12 21.75
C ASN A 125 -4.88 -0.97 20.74
N ALA A 126 -4.86 -1.26 19.42
CA ALA A 126 -4.64 -0.26 18.38
C ALA A 126 -5.82 -0.16 17.39
N GLY A 127 -6.89 -0.91 17.59
CA GLY A 127 -8.03 -0.91 16.69
C GLY A 127 -7.74 -1.38 15.26
N MET A 128 -6.54 -1.92 15.00
CA MET A 128 -6.18 -2.42 13.68
C MET A 128 -7.09 -3.56 13.27
N VAL A 129 -7.63 -3.51 12.07
CA VAL A 129 -8.65 -4.44 11.58
C VAL A 129 -8.16 -5.20 10.36
N SER A 130 -8.38 -6.52 10.36
CA SER A 130 -8.21 -7.39 9.21
C SER A 130 -9.53 -7.96 8.74
N ILE A 131 -9.89 -7.74 7.47
CA ILE A 131 -11.11 -8.29 6.84
C ILE A 131 -10.79 -9.36 5.78
N HIS A 132 -9.52 -9.62 5.53
CA HIS A 132 -9.09 -10.51 4.42
C HIS A 132 -8.27 -11.72 4.86
N ALA A 133 -7.72 -11.72 6.08
CA ALA A 133 -6.71 -12.70 6.47
C ALA A 133 -7.31 -13.98 7.06
N PHE A 134 -8.34 -13.90 7.88
CA PHE A 134 -8.81 -14.98 8.72
C PHE A 134 -9.97 -15.76 8.07
N PRO A 135 -9.78 -17.03 7.62
CA PRO A 135 -10.84 -17.83 7.00
C PRO A 135 -11.86 -18.28 8.05
N LYS A 136 -13.17 -18.22 7.74
CA LYS A 136 -14.24 -18.69 8.62
C LYS A 136 -14.23 -20.22 8.82
N SER A 137 -13.58 -20.94 7.93
CA SER A 137 -13.46 -22.40 8.00
C SER A 137 -12.52 -22.91 9.09
N ILE A 138 -11.75 -22.02 9.73
CA ILE A 138 -10.77 -22.36 10.77
C ILE A 138 -11.01 -21.43 11.95
N PRO A 139 -11.14 -21.93 13.19
CA PRO A 139 -11.25 -21.12 14.40
C PRO A 139 -10.08 -20.15 14.52
N LEU A 140 -10.34 -18.92 15.02
CA LEU A 140 -9.35 -17.86 15.11
C LEU A 140 -8.08 -18.30 15.85
N ASN A 141 -8.24 -18.89 17.03
CA ASN A 141 -7.14 -19.36 17.88
C ASN A 141 -6.25 -20.41 17.19
N GLN A 142 -6.80 -21.26 16.34
CA GLN A 142 -6.05 -22.24 15.57
C GLN A 142 -5.31 -21.63 14.37
N TYR A 143 -5.89 -20.61 13.75
CA TYR A 143 -5.28 -19.96 12.58
C TYR A 143 -4.25 -18.89 12.93
N LEU A 144 -4.38 -18.26 14.09
CA LEU A 144 -3.56 -17.12 14.53
C LEU A 144 -2.04 -17.40 14.50
N PRO A 145 -1.53 -18.57 14.97
CA PRO A 145 -0.09 -18.88 14.87
C PRO A 145 0.43 -18.90 13.43
N THR A 146 -0.35 -19.48 12.51
CA THR A 146 -0.01 -19.54 11.07
C THR A 146 -0.03 -18.15 10.43
N PHE A 147 -1.01 -17.32 10.80
CA PHE A 147 -1.10 -15.94 10.38
C PHE A 147 0.13 -15.14 10.83
N ARG A 148 0.46 -15.17 12.14
CA ARG A 148 1.62 -14.43 12.70
C ARG A 148 2.93 -14.88 12.06
N LYS A 149 3.17 -16.18 11.91
CA LYS A 149 4.35 -16.71 11.20
C LYS A 149 4.43 -16.19 9.74
N THR A 150 3.29 -16.08 9.09
CA THR A 150 3.22 -15.54 7.72
C THR A 150 3.56 -14.06 7.69
N MET A 151 3.07 -13.25 8.65
CA MET A 151 3.34 -11.83 8.74
C MET A 151 4.80 -11.56 9.10
N GLN A 152 5.37 -12.32 10.04
CA GLN A 152 6.77 -12.26 10.39
C GLN A 152 7.66 -12.51 9.16
N ARG A 153 7.42 -13.59 8.43
CA ARG A 153 8.16 -13.90 7.19
C ARG A 153 8.02 -12.81 6.12
N ARG A 154 6.86 -12.13 6.03
CA ARG A 154 6.69 -10.99 5.11
C ARG A 154 7.53 -9.81 5.56
N PHE A 155 7.54 -9.53 6.86
CA PHE A 155 8.34 -8.45 7.42
C PHE A 155 9.85 -8.70 7.23
N ASP A 156 10.34 -9.90 7.53
CA ASP A 156 11.77 -10.24 7.39
C ASP A 156 12.27 -10.01 5.96
N ARG A 157 11.47 -10.42 4.96
CA ARG A 157 11.80 -10.16 3.55
C ARG A 157 11.72 -8.68 3.20
N LEU A 158 10.72 -7.97 3.72
CA LEU A 158 10.56 -6.54 3.50
C LEU A 158 11.72 -5.77 4.11
N LYS A 159 12.06 -6.04 5.37
CA LYS A 159 13.20 -5.47 6.09
C LYS A 159 14.51 -5.69 5.34
N SER A 160 14.79 -6.93 4.91
CA SER A 160 15.99 -7.24 4.14
C SER A 160 16.04 -6.45 2.82
N LYS A 161 14.89 -6.23 2.16
CA LYS A 161 14.83 -5.44 0.93
C LYS A 161 15.02 -3.95 1.22
N ILE A 162 14.38 -3.39 2.25
CA ILE A 162 14.54 -1.98 2.65
C ILE A 162 16.02 -1.69 2.92
N LEU A 163 16.69 -2.54 3.70
CA LEU A 163 18.10 -2.39 4.02
C LEU A 163 19.03 -2.52 2.80
N ALA A 164 18.52 -3.03 1.67
CA ALA A 164 19.25 -3.14 0.41
C ALA A 164 18.89 -2.02 -0.60
N CYS A 165 17.97 -1.13 -0.30
CA CYS A 165 17.50 -0.07 -1.19
C CYS A 165 18.19 1.26 -0.90
N ASP A 166 18.37 2.08 -1.94
CA ASP A 166 18.82 3.48 -1.80
C ASP A 166 17.63 4.42 -1.60
N CYS A 167 16.47 4.06 -2.13
CA CYS A 167 15.24 4.84 -1.99
C CYS A 167 14.03 3.95 -1.69
N VAL A 168 13.32 4.26 -0.61
CA VAL A 168 12.12 3.55 -0.15
C VAL A 168 10.95 4.51 -0.13
N ALA A 169 9.86 4.17 -0.81
CA ALA A 169 8.65 4.97 -0.84
C ALA A 169 7.48 4.27 -0.12
N PHE A 170 6.86 4.98 0.81
CA PHE A 170 5.63 4.56 1.49
C PHE A 170 4.44 5.26 0.84
N VAL A 171 3.41 4.51 0.45
CA VAL A 171 2.21 5.02 -0.21
C VAL A 171 1.01 4.84 0.70
N CYS A 172 0.33 5.93 1.01
CA CYS A 172 -0.85 5.95 1.89
C CYS A 172 -1.98 6.82 1.31
N GLY A 173 -3.14 6.76 1.95
CA GLY A 173 -4.27 7.67 1.72
C GLY A 173 -4.81 8.08 3.08
N ARG A 174 -4.14 9.05 3.74
CA ARG A 174 -4.37 9.43 5.13
C ARG A 174 -4.79 10.89 5.27
N THR A 175 -5.48 11.18 6.38
CA THR A 175 -5.89 12.53 6.78
C THR A 175 -4.84 13.24 7.65
N ASN A 176 -3.80 12.54 8.07
CA ASN A 176 -2.69 13.08 8.86
C ASN A 176 -2.08 14.33 8.23
N SER A 177 -1.59 15.25 9.04
CA SER A 177 -0.88 16.45 8.55
C SER A 177 0.43 16.07 7.83
N ILE A 178 0.99 17.01 7.09
CA ILE A 178 2.28 16.81 6.40
C ILE A 178 3.40 16.60 7.42
N GLU A 179 3.33 17.31 8.54
CA GLU A 179 4.28 17.23 9.66
C GLU A 179 4.25 15.85 10.31
N GLU A 180 3.06 15.29 10.58
CA GLU A 180 2.90 13.94 11.13
C GLU A 180 3.45 12.87 10.18
N LEU A 181 3.21 13.03 8.87
CA LEU A 181 3.78 12.14 7.84
C LEU A 181 5.30 12.25 7.78
N ALA A 182 5.84 13.47 7.88
CA ALA A 182 7.28 13.70 7.93
C ALA A 182 7.91 13.12 9.19
N ASP A 183 7.26 13.26 10.34
CA ASP A 183 7.75 12.67 11.60
C ASP A 183 7.76 11.13 11.56
N PHE A 184 6.75 10.51 11.00
CA PHE A 184 6.78 9.08 10.71
C PHE A 184 7.98 8.72 9.82
N GLY A 185 8.21 9.46 8.73
CA GLY A 185 9.35 9.26 7.84
C GLY A 185 10.70 9.37 8.55
N LYS A 186 10.87 10.36 9.44
CA LYS A 186 12.07 10.52 10.28
C LYS A 186 12.28 9.35 11.25
N LYS A 187 11.21 8.90 11.93
CA LYS A 187 11.24 7.75 12.84
C LYS A 187 11.68 6.48 12.09
N ILE A 188 11.09 6.20 10.92
CA ILE A 188 11.42 5.05 10.07
C ILE A 188 12.86 5.12 9.55
N SER A 189 13.32 6.29 9.10
CA SER A 189 14.70 6.49 8.65
C SER A 189 15.71 6.16 9.75
N LYS A 190 15.47 6.67 10.97
CA LYS A 190 16.32 6.37 12.14
C LYS A 190 16.30 4.89 12.53
N LEU A 191 15.15 4.22 12.42
CA LEU A 191 15.02 2.80 12.72
C LEU A 191 15.92 1.97 11.79
N PHE A 192 15.82 2.18 10.47
CA PHE A 192 16.61 1.44 9.49
C PHE A 192 18.08 1.83 9.47
N GLU A 193 18.44 3.05 9.87
CA GLU A 193 19.84 3.44 10.10
C GLU A 193 20.49 2.64 11.24
N ARG A 194 19.81 2.48 12.37
CA ARG A 194 20.30 1.67 13.50
C ARG A 194 20.51 0.21 13.10
N GLU A 195 19.56 -0.34 12.35
CA GLU A 195 19.63 -1.73 11.90
C GLU A 195 20.69 -2.01 10.82
N SER A 196 21.04 -1.02 9.99
CA SER A 196 22.12 -1.17 9.01
C SER A 196 23.49 -1.19 9.69
N LYS A 197 23.70 -0.37 10.73
CA LYS A 197 24.94 -0.32 11.51
C LYS A 197 25.22 -1.64 12.26
N THR A 198 24.19 -2.32 12.74
CA THR A 198 24.33 -3.59 13.47
C THR A 198 24.71 -4.78 12.58
N ARG A 199 24.63 -4.66 11.25
CA ARG A 199 24.90 -5.76 10.30
C ARG A 199 26.28 -5.69 9.63
N GLU A 200 27.21 -4.89 10.13
CA GLU A 200 28.59 -4.73 9.56
C GLU A 200 28.60 -4.44 8.04
N ARG A 201 27.49 -3.98 7.49
CA ARG A 201 27.44 -3.51 6.11
C ARG A 201 27.77 -2.02 6.14
N GLU A 202 28.98 -1.68 5.80
CA GLU A 202 29.45 -0.32 5.53
C GLU A 202 28.69 0.28 4.34
N ARG A 203 27.42 0.64 4.54
CA ARG A 203 26.74 1.56 3.64
C ARG A 203 27.02 2.97 4.15
N GLU A 204 27.74 3.74 3.36
CA GLU A 204 28.05 5.16 3.63
C GLU A 204 26.79 6.03 3.58
N SER A 205 25.71 5.59 2.92
CA SER A 205 24.50 6.41 2.74
C SER A 205 23.23 5.77 3.33
N LYS A 206 22.45 6.60 4.02
CA LYS A 206 21.11 6.27 4.52
C LYS A 206 20.14 6.12 3.33
N PRO A 207 19.17 5.18 3.40
CA PRO A 207 18.13 5.13 2.38
C PRO A 207 17.30 6.41 2.41
N ARG A 208 17.06 7.00 1.26
CA ARG A 208 16.09 8.09 1.10
C ARG A 208 14.69 7.54 1.36
N ILE A 209 13.91 8.24 2.19
CA ILE A 209 12.52 7.91 2.47
C ILE A 209 11.61 8.89 1.74
N ILE A 210 10.63 8.37 1.03
CA ILE A 210 9.58 9.17 0.40
C ILE A 210 8.24 8.72 0.96
N ILE A 211 7.48 9.65 1.54
CA ILE A 211 6.09 9.41 1.92
C ILE A 211 5.19 9.99 0.83
N ILE A 212 4.36 9.15 0.23
CA ILE A 212 3.42 9.54 -0.82
C ILE A 212 2.02 9.42 -0.26
N ASN A 213 1.37 10.55 -0.04
CA ASN A 213 0.02 10.61 0.50
C ASN A 213 -1.00 11.02 -0.56
N ILE A 214 -2.11 10.32 -0.61
CA ILE A 214 -3.26 10.67 -1.45
C ILE A 214 -4.34 11.26 -0.53
N ARG A 215 -4.36 12.59 -0.47
CA ARG A 215 -5.29 13.34 0.39
C ARG A 215 -6.64 13.50 -0.29
N HIS A 216 -7.65 13.00 0.40
CA HIS A 216 -9.04 13.22 -0.01
C HIS A 216 -9.54 14.61 0.37
N LYS A 217 -10.12 15.33 -0.60
CA LYS A 217 -10.89 16.56 -0.39
C LYS A 217 -12.17 16.53 -1.23
N GLU A 218 -13.32 16.60 -0.59
CA GLU A 218 -14.65 16.48 -1.26
C GLU A 218 -14.95 17.63 -2.22
N ASN A 219 -14.48 18.84 -1.91
CA ASN A 219 -14.74 20.06 -2.68
C ASN A 219 -13.94 20.17 -3.98
N ILE A 220 -13.08 19.20 -4.28
CA ILE A 220 -12.30 19.17 -5.53
C ILE A 220 -13.07 18.35 -6.58
N PRO A 221 -13.15 18.83 -7.84
CA PRO A 221 -13.71 18.05 -8.94
C PRO A 221 -13.00 16.68 -9.09
N LYS A 222 -13.77 15.60 -9.34
CA LYS A 222 -13.24 14.22 -9.42
C LYS A 222 -12.16 13.99 -10.49
N ASN A 223 -12.02 14.88 -11.46
CA ASN A 223 -11.01 14.84 -12.52
C ASN A 223 -9.80 15.75 -12.27
N GLN A 224 -9.81 16.47 -11.16
CA GLN A 224 -8.72 17.36 -10.78
C GLN A 224 -7.83 16.70 -9.75
N ILE A 225 -6.52 16.79 -9.96
CA ILE A 225 -5.49 16.32 -9.04
C ILE A 225 -4.39 17.35 -9.01
N THR A 226 -3.98 17.74 -7.82
CA THR A 226 -2.78 18.57 -7.61
C THR A 226 -1.71 17.72 -6.94
N LYS A 227 -0.45 18.06 -7.19
CA LYS A 227 0.71 17.39 -6.62
C LYS A 227 1.59 18.44 -5.95
N GLU A 228 1.87 18.22 -4.69
CA GLU A 228 2.80 19.04 -3.90
C GLU A 228 3.98 18.16 -3.47
N VAL A 229 5.17 18.74 -3.42
CA VAL A 229 6.41 18.05 -3.03
C VAL A 229 7.09 18.91 -1.99
N LEU A 230 7.31 18.32 -0.81
CA LEU A 230 7.93 18.99 0.32
C LEU A 230 9.14 18.19 0.79
N ASP A 231 10.28 18.86 0.90
CA ASP A 231 11.53 18.28 1.36
C ASP A 231 11.72 18.57 2.85
N PHE A 232 12.04 17.54 3.62
CA PHE A 232 12.28 17.60 5.08
C PHE A 232 13.75 17.23 5.42
N GLY A 233 14.69 17.73 4.64
CA GLY A 233 16.11 17.43 4.70
C GLY A 233 16.55 16.47 3.58
N GLU A 234 17.83 16.13 3.56
CA GLU A 234 18.47 15.44 2.42
C GLU A 234 17.85 14.08 2.07
N ASN A 235 17.33 13.36 3.07
CA ASN A 235 16.89 11.98 2.91
C ASN A 235 15.40 11.74 3.16
N LEU A 236 14.60 12.80 3.31
CA LEU A 236 13.16 12.67 3.53
C LEU A 236 12.36 13.63 2.65
N GLN A 237 11.41 13.08 1.92
CA GLN A 237 10.47 13.82 1.10
C GLN A 237 9.04 13.38 1.39
N VAL A 238 8.12 14.33 1.48
CA VAL A 238 6.68 14.06 1.49
C VAL A 238 6.10 14.57 0.18
N VAL A 239 5.38 13.71 -0.52
CA VAL A 239 4.67 14.05 -1.75
C VAL A 239 3.19 13.86 -1.51
N GLU A 240 2.43 14.92 -1.66
CA GLU A 240 0.99 14.88 -1.46
C GLU A 240 0.26 15.03 -2.80
N PHE A 241 -0.62 14.07 -3.12
CA PHE A 241 -1.58 14.17 -4.20
C PHE A 241 -2.94 14.51 -3.61
N ILE A 242 -3.45 15.68 -3.92
CA ILE A 242 -4.74 16.17 -3.40
C ILE A 242 -5.81 15.96 -4.47
N CYS A 243 -6.85 15.21 -4.14
CA CYS A 243 -7.92 14.86 -5.08
C CYS A 243 -9.21 14.50 -4.35
N ASN A 244 -10.30 14.43 -5.07
CA ASN A 244 -11.54 13.84 -4.58
C ASN A 244 -11.48 12.32 -4.78
N ASP A 245 -11.15 11.56 -3.71
CA ASP A 245 -11.02 10.09 -3.74
C ASP A 245 -12.37 9.35 -3.57
N THR A 246 -13.48 10.04 -3.70
CA THR A 246 -14.81 9.39 -3.70
C THR A 246 -14.95 8.50 -4.93
N SER A 247 -15.31 7.24 -4.71
CA SER A 247 -15.50 6.29 -5.79
C SER A 247 -16.53 6.77 -6.82
N ILE A 248 -16.21 6.57 -8.10
CA ILE A 248 -17.14 6.85 -9.20
C ILE A 248 -18.21 5.75 -9.29
N ASN A 249 -17.93 4.56 -8.76
CA ASN A 249 -18.83 3.41 -8.77
C ASN A 249 -19.07 2.94 -7.32
N GLU A 250 -20.28 3.17 -6.81
CA GLU A 250 -20.68 2.82 -5.45
C GLU A 250 -20.46 1.35 -5.09
N LYS A 251 -20.71 0.42 -6.04
CA LYS A 251 -20.46 -1.01 -5.84
C LYS A 251 -18.98 -1.36 -5.68
N LYS A 252 -18.09 -0.41 -5.98
CA LYS A 252 -16.63 -0.56 -5.90
C LYS A 252 -15.99 0.55 -5.07
N TYR A 253 -16.69 1.03 -4.04
CA TYR A 253 -16.24 2.10 -3.16
C TYR A 253 -14.82 1.91 -2.63
N PHE A 254 -14.42 0.65 -2.40
CA PHE A 254 -13.08 0.27 -1.92
C PHE A 254 -11.94 0.60 -2.90
N LEU A 255 -12.25 0.95 -4.15
CA LEU A 255 -11.25 1.38 -5.13
C LEU A 255 -10.95 2.88 -5.05
N GLY A 256 -11.81 3.67 -4.39
CA GLY A 256 -11.75 5.11 -4.43
C GLY A 256 -11.98 5.68 -5.84
N ASN A 257 -11.47 6.87 -6.09
CA ASN A 257 -11.50 7.49 -7.42
C ASN A 257 -10.43 6.84 -8.32
N THR A 258 -10.84 5.89 -9.12
CA THR A 258 -9.94 5.11 -9.96
C THR A 258 -9.18 5.94 -10.99
N LEU A 259 -9.72 7.10 -11.44
CA LEU A 259 -9.02 8.02 -12.33
C LEU A 259 -7.88 8.74 -11.59
N ALA A 260 -8.13 9.20 -10.36
CA ALA A 260 -7.12 9.81 -9.51
C ALA A 260 -5.99 8.81 -9.22
N TRP A 261 -6.34 7.61 -8.78
CA TRP A 261 -5.35 6.56 -8.54
C TRP A 261 -4.56 6.17 -9.79
N HIS A 262 -5.21 6.15 -10.97
CA HIS A 262 -4.49 5.93 -12.24
C HIS A 262 -3.42 6.99 -12.46
N THR A 263 -3.77 8.26 -12.30
CA THR A 263 -2.83 9.38 -12.44
C THR A 263 -1.69 9.30 -11.43
N VAL A 264 -2.00 9.01 -10.16
CA VAL A 264 -0.96 8.82 -9.12
C VAL A 264 -0.02 7.69 -9.53
N MET A 265 -0.54 6.51 -9.88
CA MET A 265 0.29 5.36 -10.25
C MET A 265 1.19 5.63 -11.45
N LEU A 266 0.74 6.43 -12.45
CA LEU A 266 1.58 6.82 -13.57
C LEU A 266 2.74 7.75 -13.18
N ASN A 267 2.63 8.46 -12.05
CA ASN A 267 3.69 9.29 -11.50
C ASN A 267 4.74 8.51 -10.70
N LEU A 268 4.55 7.21 -10.46
CA LEU A 268 5.47 6.36 -9.69
C LEU A 268 6.28 5.47 -10.63
N ARG A 269 7.57 5.33 -10.37
CA ARG A 269 8.47 4.50 -11.19
C ARG A 269 9.42 3.70 -10.28
N LEU A 270 9.60 2.43 -10.57
CA LEU A 270 10.67 1.62 -9.97
C LEU A 270 12.01 1.98 -10.61
N SER A 271 13.04 2.17 -9.79
CA SER A 271 14.43 2.35 -10.20
C SER A 271 14.97 1.11 -10.88
#